data_199cad47fd7a92b3a529f65f1ceb3124
#
_entry.id   199cad47fd7a92b3a529f65f1ceb3124
#
_cell.length_a   1.000
_cell.length_b   1.000
_cell.length_c   1.000
_cell.angle_alpha   90.00
_cell.angle_beta   90.00
_cell.angle_gamma   90.00
#
_symmetry.space_group_name_H-M   'P 1'
#
loop_
_entity.id
_entity.type
_entity.pdbx_description
1 polymer ?
#
loop_
_entity_poly.entity_id
_entity_poly.type
_entity_poly.pdbx_seq_one_letter_code
_entity_poly.pdbx_strand_id
1 'polypeptide(L)'
;VGDRIKRVRNFRGMTMKELGMAVGFDEKSADVRIAQYENNSRKPKEELMRKIAAALDVSVAYLEDPTMNDAEGILHALFELDDQYPWMHLIETVDNTDADLPHKRVAVCFDYNILDSFMAEWMLRKQQLRRREITREEYQEWKLNWPSTADDCGKFKPKKAWRKE
;
A
#
# COMPACT_ATOMS: atom_id res chain seq x y z
N VAL A 1 3.43 8.76 7.75
CA VAL A 1 3.41 10.22 7.51
C VAL A 1 4.83 10.80 7.54
N GLY A 2 5.56 10.71 8.67
CA GLY A 2 6.85 11.38 8.85
C GLY A 2 7.92 10.95 7.84
N ASP A 3 8.03 9.66 7.57
CA ASP A 3 8.99 9.14 6.58
C ASP A 3 8.72 9.68 5.16
N ARG A 4 7.46 9.92 4.79
CA ARG A 4 7.09 10.51 3.51
C ARG A 4 7.46 11.98 3.45
N ILE A 5 7.21 12.75 4.52
CA ILE A 5 7.65 14.15 4.61
C ILE A 5 9.17 14.22 4.42
N LYS A 6 9.92 13.40 5.14
CA LYS A 6 11.38 13.33 5.05
C LYS A 6 11.86 12.97 3.64
N ARG A 7 11.26 11.94 3.02
CA ARG A 7 11.59 11.50 1.66
C ARG A 7 11.38 12.61 0.64
N VAL A 8 10.21 13.25 0.65
CA VAL A 8 9.93 14.35 -0.30
C VAL A 8 10.82 15.56 -0.04
N ARG A 9 11.03 15.95 1.22
CA ARG A 9 11.93 17.05 1.56
C ARG A 9 13.35 16.82 1.00
N ASN A 10 13.88 15.61 1.20
CA ASN A 10 15.19 15.24 0.65
C ASN A 10 15.19 15.25 -0.87
N PHE A 11 14.15 14.74 -1.51
CA PHE A 11 13.99 14.76 -2.97
C PHE A 11 13.96 16.20 -3.53
N ARG A 12 13.33 17.13 -2.81
CA ARG A 12 13.32 18.58 -3.15
C ARG A 12 14.63 19.28 -2.78
N GLY A 13 15.59 18.62 -2.15
CA GLY A 13 16.85 19.21 -1.71
C GLY A 13 16.72 20.22 -0.57
N MET A 14 15.59 20.22 0.14
CA MET A 14 15.34 21.16 1.25
C MET A 14 15.95 20.64 2.56
N THR A 15 16.48 21.55 3.37
CA THR A 15 16.81 21.29 4.78
C THR A 15 15.54 21.30 5.65
N MET A 16 15.62 20.68 6.83
CA MET A 16 14.51 20.76 7.82
C MET A 16 14.19 22.21 8.20
N LYS A 17 15.22 23.05 8.30
CA LYS A 17 15.09 24.47 8.61
C LYS A 17 14.33 25.22 7.52
N GLU A 18 14.69 25.02 6.26
CA GLU A 18 14.01 25.64 5.11
C GLU A 18 12.55 25.24 5.04
N LEU A 19 12.25 23.93 5.17
CA LEU A 19 10.86 23.45 5.21
C LEU A 19 10.09 24.08 6.38
N GLY A 20 10.69 24.11 7.59
CA GLY A 20 10.05 24.68 8.76
C GLY A 20 9.74 26.17 8.59
N MET A 21 10.67 26.93 8.01
CA MET A 21 10.43 28.35 7.72
C MET A 21 9.35 28.53 6.64
N ALA A 22 9.34 27.69 5.61
CA ALA A 22 8.34 27.74 4.53
C ALA A 22 6.91 27.50 5.06
N VAL A 23 6.74 26.69 6.12
CA VAL A 23 5.42 26.46 6.73
C VAL A 23 5.09 27.43 7.87
N GLY A 24 5.95 28.45 8.11
CA GLY A 24 5.69 29.54 9.04
C GLY A 24 6.21 29.32 10.46
N PHE A 25 7.21 28.46 10.68
CA PHE A 25 7.88 28.33 11.96
C PHE A 25 9.01 29.37 12.12
N ASP A 26 9.25 29.78 13.37
CA ASP A 26 10.37 30.63 13.67
C ASP A 26 11.70 29.94 13.34
N GLU A 27 12.65 30.68 12.80
CA GLU A 27 13.94 30.19 12.37
C GLU A 27 14.69 29.38 13.45
N LYS A 28 14.56 29.77 14.74
CA LYS A 28 15.23 29.12 15.87
C LYS A 28 14.65 27.74 16.24
N SER A 29 13.44 27.42 15.78
CA SER A 29 12.72 26.18 16.13
C SER A 29 12.30 25.37 14.93
N ALA A 30 12.52 25.86 13.72
CA ALA A 30 12.04 25.31 12.48
C ALA A 30 12.52 23.87 12.26
N ASP A 31 13.82 23.64 12.39
CA ASP A 31 14.47 22.34 12.21
C ASP A 31 14.01 21.31 13.24
N VAL A 32 13.95 21.70 14.53
CA VAL A 32 13.52 20.82 15.62
C VAL A 32 12.06 20.40 15.45
N ARG A 33 11.20 21.34 15.02
CA ARG A 33 9.77 21.05 14.79
C ARG A 33 9.56 20.11 13.61
N ILE A 34 10.28 20.32 12.49
CA ILE A 34 10.21 19.40 11.35
C ILE A 34 10.77 18.04 11.74
N ALA A 35 11.87 17.95 12.47
CA ALA A 35 12.43 16.69 12.95
C ALA A 35 11.40 15.89 13.79
N GLN A 36 10.58 16.57 14.63
CA GLN A 36 9.53 15.92 15.42
C GLN A 36 8.44 15.30 14.54
N TYR A 37 8.11 15.90 13.39
CA TYR A 37 7.15 15.34 12.44
C TYR A 37 7.78 14.21 11.62
N GLU A 38 9.01 14.36 11.14
CA GLU A 38 9.70 13.35 10.36
C GLU A 38 9.97 12.05 11.12
N ASN A 39 10.24 12.13 12.43
CA ASN A 39 10.44 10.95 13.29
C ASN A 39 9.14 10.42 13.94
N ASN A 40 7.99 10.94 13.51
CA ASN A 40 6.65 10.58 14.04
C ASN A 40 6.44 10.84 15.55
N SER A 41 7.31 11.63 16.20
CA SER A 41 7.10 12.04 17.61
C SER A 41 5.90 12.97 17.78
N ARG A 42 5.52 13.65 16.69
CA ARG A 42 4.29 14.44 16.58
C ARG A 42 3.64 14.19 15.21
N LYS A 43 2.30 14.18 15.19
CA LYS A 43 1.52 14.18 13.94
C LYS A 43 1.13 15.62 13.60
N PRO A 44 1.41 16.11 12.36
CA PRO A 44 0.93 17.42 11.92
C PRO A 44 -0.60 17.45 11.94
N LYS A 45 -1.19 18.57 12.38
CA LYS A 45 -2.62 18.81 12.21
C LYS A 45 -2.91 19.11 10.75
N GLU A 46 -4.16 18.95 10.32
CA GLU A 46 -4.60 19.10 8.94
C GLU A 46 -4.12 20.40 8.26
N GLU A 47 -4.26 21.55 8.94
CA GLU A 47 -3.79 22.83 8.39
C GLU A 47 -2.28 22.85 8.15
N LEU A 48 -1.50 22.32 9.09
CA LEU A 48 -0.04 22.23 8.94
C LEU A 48 0.34 21.22 7.85
N MET A 49 -0.39 20.09 7.75
CA MET A 49 -0.18 19.11 6.69
C MET A 49 -0.37 19.74 5.31
N ARG A 50 -1.42 20.56 5.12
CA ARG A 50 -1.62 21.32 3.88
C ARG A 50 -0.47 22.29 3.58
N LYS A 51 0.04 22.99 4.61
CA LYS A 51 1.21 23.88 4.44
C LYS A 51 2.48 23.10 4.07
N ILE A 52 2.72 21.94 4.69
CA ILE A 52 3.86 21.08 4.36
C ILE A 52 3.73 20.58 2.91
N ALA A 53 2.56 20.08 2.53
CA ALA A 53 2.29 19.61 1.18
C ALA A 53 2.52 20.71 0.13
N ALA A 54 2.01 21.91 0.38
CA ALA A 54 2.23 23.07 -0.49
C ALA A 54 3.71 23.48 -0.58
N ALA A 55 4.44 23.50 0.55
CA ALA A 55 5.86 23.83 0.58
C ALA A 55 6.73 22.81 -0.15
N LEU A 56 6.32 21.54 -0.14
CA LEU A 56 6.98 20.43 -0.82
C LEU A 56 6.50 20.24 -2.27
N ASP A 57 5.47 20.96 -2.69
CA ASP A 57 4.83 20.82 -3.99
C ASP A 57 4.37 19.38 -4.28
N VAL A 58 3.55 18.84 -3.36
CA VAL A 58 2.93 17.51 -3.45
C VAL A 58 1.48 17.54 -2.99
N SER A 59 0.71 16.52 -3.36
CA SER A 59 -0.65 16.37 -2.82
C SER A 59 -0.62 16.03 -1.33
N VAL A 60 -1.61 16.48 -0.57
CA VAL A 60 -1.78 16.11 0.86
C VAL A 60 -1.94 14.59 1.00
N ALA A 61 -2.69 13.97 0.08
CA ALA A 61 -2.93 12.52 0.05
C ALA A 61 -1.62 11.71 -0.04
N TYR A 62 -0.60 12.22 -0.74
CA TYR A 62 0.70 11.56 -0.79
C TYR A 62 1.41 11.54 0.58
N LEU A 63 1.26 12.57 1.41
CA LEU A 63 1.90 12.67 2.73
C LEU A 63 1.14 11.88 3.81
N GLU A 64 -0.15 11.68 3.64
CA GLU A 64 -0.98 10.93 4.58
C GLU A 64 -0.84 9.43 4.36
N ASP A 65 -1.16 8.65 5.40
CA ASP A 65 -1.22 7.20 5.25
C ASP A 65 -2.39 6.86 4.31
N PRO A 66 -2.20 5.99 3.29
CA PRO A 66 -3.24 5.72 2.32
C PRO A 66 -4.48 5.14 3.02
N THR A 67 -5.60 5.77 2.78
CA THR A 67 -6.90 5.18 3.10
C THR A 67 -7.32 4.36 1.87
N MET A 68 -7.51 3.06 1.99
CA MET A 68 -7.90 2.20 0.86
C MET A 68 -9.42 2.27 0.59
N ASN A 69 -10.03 3.44 0.79
CA ASN A 69 -11.47 3.63 0.66
C ASN A 69 -11.91 4.05 -0.75
N ASP A 70 -10.96 4.54 -1.55
CA ASP A 70 -11.20 5.04 -2.90
C ASP A 70 -10.03 4.67 -3.84
N ALA A 71 -10.19 4.97 -5.12
CA ALA A 71 -9.19 4.67 -6.14
C ALA A 71 -7.87 5.43 -5.92
N GLU A 72 -7.94 6.66 -5.43
CA GLU A 72 -6.78 7.50 -5.16
C GLU A 72 -5.93 6.91 -4.02
N GLY A 73 -6.57 6.54 -2.91
CA GLY A 73 -5.90 5.90 -1.79
C GLY A 73 -5.28 4.54 -2.14
N ILE A 74 -5.96 3.75 -2.97
CA ILE A 74 -5.41 2.48 -3.49
C ILE A 74 -4.16 2.77 -4.33
N LEU A 75 -4.20 3.78 -5.22
CA LEU A 75 -3.06 4.13 -6.07
C LEU A 75 -1.87 4.63 -5.24
N HIS A 76 -2.10 5.44 -4.20
CA HIS A 76 -1.03 5.85 -3.28
C HIS A 76 -0.41 4.67 -2.52
N ALA A 77 -1.20 3.65 -2.16
CA ALA A 77 -0.68 2.42 -1.55
C ALA A 77 0.20 1.63 -2.54
N LEU A 78 -0.18 1.60 -3.82
CA LEU A 78 0.63 0.97 -4.88
C LEU A 78 1.93 1.74 -5.14
N PHE A 79 1.92 3.08 -5.12
CA PHE A 79 3.15 3.90 -5.20
C PHE A 79 4.11 3.62 -4.04
N GLU A 80 3.57 3.43 -2.82
CA GLU A 80 4.40 3.06 -1.68
C GLU A 80 5.04 1.69 -1.84
N LEU A 81 4.32 0.73 -2.44
CA LEU A 81 4.86 -0.58 -2.77
C LEU A 81 5.95 -0.48 -3.85
N ASP A 82 5.73 0.32 -4.89
CA ASP A 82 6.70 0.54 -5.98
C ASP A 82 8.00 1.16 -5.45
N ASP A 83 7.90 2.17 -4.57
CA ASP A 83 9.06 2.78 -3.93
C ASP A 83 9.87 1.81 -3.04
N GLN A 84 9.20 0.83 -2.42
CA GLN A 84 9.83 -0.14 -1.51
C GLN A 84 10.36 -1.38 -2.23
N TYR A 85 9.71 -1.78 -3.32
CA TYR A 85 9.95 -3.05 -4.01
C TYR A 85 10.26 -2.84 -5.50
N PRO A 86 11.54 -2.68 -5.88
CA PRO A 86 11.93 -2.40 -7.28
C PRO A 86 11.63 -3.55 -8.26
N TRP A 87 11.23 -4.71 -7.77
CA TRP A 87 10.75 -5.85 -8.57
C TRP A 87 9.22 -5.86 -8.79
N MET A 88 8.51 -4.81 -8.36
CA MET A 88 7.13 -4.58 -8.76
C MET A 88 7.10 -3.98 -10.17
N HIS A 89 6.23 -4.50 -11.03
CA HIS A 89 6.03 -3.94 -12.37
C HIS A 89 4.56 -4.05 -12.80
N LEU A 90 4.22 -3.31 -13.84
CA LEU A 90 2.88 -3.28 -14.40
C LEU A 90 2.86 -3.98 -15.75
N ILE A 91 1.87 -4.82 -15.97
CA ILE A 91 1.65 -5.47 -17.25
C ILE A 91 0.27 -5.12 -17.84
N GLU A 92 0.20 -4.96 -19.15
CA GLU A 92 -1.07 -4.91 -19.86
C GLU A 92 -1.59 -6.34 -20.02
N THR A 93 -2.85 -6.57 -19.66
CA THR A 93 -3.53 -7.84 -19.84
C THR A 93 -4.91 -7.63 -20.46
N VAL A 94 -5.49 -8.68 -21.02
CA VAL A 94 -6.84 -8.65 -21.58
C VAL A 94 -7.77 -9.43 -20.66
N ASP A 95 -8.80 -8.78 -20.18
CA ASP A 95 -9.87 -9.43 -19.42
C ASP A 95 -10.92 -9.97 -20.41
N ASN A 96 -10.95 -11.29 -20.55
CA ASN A 96 -11.91 -11.99 -21.41
C ASN A 96 -13.12 -12.52 -20.62
N THR A 97 -13.35 -12.04 -19.41
CA THR A 97 -14.50 -12.49 -18.58
C THR A 97 -15.83 -11.97 -19.10
N ASP A 98 -15.80 -10.91 -19.90
CA ASP A 98 -16.95 -10.41 -20.64
C ASP A 98 -16.73 -10.73 -22.14
N ALA A 99 -17.52 -11.67 -22.68
CA ALA A 99 -17.33 -12.17 -24.05
C ALA A 99 -17.62 -11.12 -25.14
N ASP A 100 -18.38 -10.07 -24.79
CA ASP A 100 -18.83 -9.06 -25.77
C ASP A 100 -17.83 -7.90 -25.93
N LEU A 101 -16.94 -7.65 -24.98
CA LEU A 101 -15.95 -6.56 -25.02
C LEU A 101 -14.67 -6.94 -24.26
N PRO A 102 -13.63 -7.44 -24.91
CA PRO A 102 -12.33 -7.62 -24.27
C PRO A 102 -11.79 -6.27 -23.80
N HIS A 103 -11.68 -6.08 -22.50
CA HIS A 103 -11.15 -4.86 -21.93
C HIS A 103 -9.66 -5.01 -21.64
N LYS A 104 -8.85 -4.06 -22.14
CA LYS A 104 -7.48 -3.90 -21.68
C LYS A 104 -7.48 -3.51 -20.21
N ARG A 105 -6.69 -4.21 -19.42
CA ARG A 105 -6.48 -3.93 -18.00
C ARG A 105 -5.00 -3.83 -17.70
N VAL A 106 -4.66 -3.13 -16.65
CA VAL A 106 -3.31 -3.12 -16.10
C VAL A 106 -3.31 -3.97 -14.83
N ALA A 107 -2.38 -4.91 -14.75
CA ALA A 107 -2.17 -5.75 -13.59
C ALA A 107 -0.82 -5.42 -12.94
N VAL A 108 -0.77 -5.51 -11.61
CA VAL A 108 0.47 -5.41 -10.84
C VAL A 108 1.08 -6.80 -10.77
N CYS A 109 2.35 -6.91 -11.11
CA CYS A 109 3.15 -8.14 -11.03
C CYS A 109 4.42 -7.91 -10.21
N PHE A 110 4.97 -8.99 -9.69
CA PHE A 110 6.19 -8.96 -8.89
C PHE A 110 7.15 -10.01 -9.41
N ASP A 111 8.40 -9.65 -9.67
CA ASP A 111 9.48 -10.61 -9.98
C ASP A 111 9.98 -11.27 -8.69
N TYR A 112 9.08 -11.94 -7.98
CA TYR A 112 9.34 -12.59 -6.72
C TYR A 112 8.59 -13.93 -6.61
N ASN A 113 9.26 -15.01 -6.95
CA ASN A 113 8.65 -16.35 -7.06
C ASN A 113 7.86 -16.81 -5.83
N ILE A 114 8.32 -16.45 -4.62
CA ILE A 114 7.61 -16.80 -3.38
C ILE A 114 6.28 -16.06 -3.29
N LEU A 115 6.28 -14.77 -3.63
CA LEU A 115 5.06 -13.96 -3.63
C LEU A 115 4.08 -14.44 -4.71
N ASP A 116 4.57 -14.83 -5.88
CA ASP A 116 3.73 -15.41 -6.94
C ASP A 116 3.01 -16.67 -6.47
N SER A 117 3.70 -17.55 -5.75
CA SER A 117 3.10 -18.75 -5.16
C SER A 117 1.99 -18.41 -4.17
N PHE A 118 2.19 -17.39 -3.33
CA PHE A 118 1.19 -16.91 -2.37
C PHE A 118 -0.01 -16.27 -3.08
N MET A 119 0.24 -15.49 -4.11
CA MET A 119 -0.81 -14.88 -4.93
C MET A 119 -1.59 -15.93 -5.72
N ALA A 120 -0.94 -16.96 -6.23
CA ALA A 120 -1.62 -18.08 -6.90
C ALA A 120 -2.57 -18.82 -5.95
N GLU A 121 -2.13 -19.08 -4.71
CA GLU A 121 -2.99 -19.67 -3.70
C GLU A 121 -4.17 -18.74 -3.36
N TRP A 122 -3.91 -17.44 -3.16
CA TRP A 122 -4.99 -16.48 -2.92
C TRP A 122 -5.98 -16.41 -4.07
N MET A 123 -5.51 -16.42 -5.31
CA MET A 123 -6.36 -16.48 -6.50
C MET A 123 -7.24 -17.74 -6.49
N LEU A 124 -6.67 -18.90 -6.17
CA LEU A 124 -7.43 -20.15 -6.02
C LEU A 124 -8.54 -20.00 -4.97
N ARG A 125 -8.26 -19.45 -3.79
CA ARG A 125 -9.27 -19.22 -2.74
C ARG A 125 -10.39 -18.29 -3.22
N LYS A 126 -10.07 -17.24 -3.97
CA LYS A 126 -11.07 -16.35 -4.58
C LYS A 126 -11.94 -17.09 -5.60
N GLN A 127 -11.36 -17.99 -6.40
CA GLN A 127 -12.12 -18.82 -7.36
C GLN A 127 -13.05 -19.80 -6.63
N GLN A 128 -12.55 -20.49 -5.60
CA GLN A 128 -13.34 -21.39 -4.77
C GLN A 128 -14.53 -20.66 -4.11
N LEU A 129 -14.31 -19.45 -3.61
CA LEU A 129 -15.38 -18.62 -3.06
C LEU A 129 -16.42 -18.26 -4.13
N ARG A 130 -16.01 -17.88 -5.34
CA ARG A 130 -16.93 -17.59 -6.46
C ARG A 130 -17.76 -18.80 -6.85
N ARG A 131 -17.16 -20.00 -6.86
CA ARG A 131 -17.81 -21.27 -7.19
C ARG A 131 -18.61 -21.85 -6.01
N ARG A 132 -18.60 -21.18 -4.85
CA ARG A 132 -19.24 -21.65 -3.61
C ARG A 132 -18.69 -22.99 -3.09
N GLU A 133 -17.44 -23.29 -3.41
CA GLU A 133 -16.70 -24.46 -2.90
C GLU A 133 -16.21 -24.23 -1.46
N ILE A 134 -16.14 -22.96 -1.05
CA ILE A 134 -15.87 -22.51 0.31
C ILE A 134 -16.82 -21.37 0.68
N THR A 135 -17.09 -21.22 1.96
CA THR A 135 -17.93 -20.15 2.50
C THR A 135 -17.13 -18.84 2.68
N ARG A 136 -17.84 -17.73 2.91
CA ARG A 136 -17.18 -16.45 3.25
C ARG A 136 -16.43 -16.53 4.58
N GLU A 137 -16.97 -17.24 5.54
CA GLU A 137 -16.38 -17.46 6.86
C GLU A 137 -15.09 -18.26 6.74
N GLU A 138 -15.08 -19.34 5.96
CA GLU A 138 -13.88 -20.15 5.69
C GLU A 138 -12.80 -19.33 4.96
N TYR A 139 -13.19 -18.55 3.95
CA TYR A 139 -12.26 -17.66 3.26
C TYR A 139 -11.66 -16.60 4.20
N GLN A 140 -12.48 -16.05 5.10
CA GLN A 140 -12.00 -15.09 6.10
C GLN A 140 -11.06 -15.77 7.10
N GLU A 141 -11.41 -16.98 7.58
CA GLU A 141 -10.56 -17.74 8.50
C GLU A 141 -9.19 -18.08 7.87
N TRP A 142 -9.19 -18.45 6.58
CA TRP A 142 -7.95 -18.65 5.82
C TRP A 142 -7.07 -17.39 5.85
N LYS A 143 -7.61 -16.20 5.58
CA LYS A 143 -6.85 -14.94 5.60
C LYS A 143 -6.35 -14.56 6.99
N LEU A 144 -7.19 -14.67 8.01
CA LEU A 144 -6.87 -14.26 9.37
C LEU A 144 -5.71 -15.07 9.98
N ASN A 145 -5.57 -16.31 9.56
CA ASN A 145 -4.55 -17.23 10.10
C ASN A 145 -3.44 -17.56 9.12
N TRP A 146 -3.40 -16.88 7.96
CA TRP A 146 -2.27 -17.01 7.05
C TRP A 146 -0.97 -16.52 7.73
N PRO A 147 0.20 -17.18 7.59
CA PRO A 147 0.50 -18.29 6.67
C PRO A 147 0.24 -19.70 7.22
N SER A 148 -0.28 -19.86 8.44
CA SER A 148 -0.52 -21.19 9.03
C SER A 148 -1.61 -21.98 8.29
N THR A 149 -2.47 -21.32 7.55
CA THR A 149 -3.55 -21.87 6.72
C THR A 149 -3.14 -22.13 5.27
N ALA A 150 -1.94 -21.70 4.88
CA ALA A 150 -1.41 -21.94 3.54
C ALA A 150 -1.19 -23.43 3.27
N ASP A 151 -1.54 -23.86 2.07
CA ASP A 151 -1.41 -25.25 1.61
C ASP A 151 -0.75 -25.40 0.22
N ASP A 152 -0.21 -24.30 -0.33
CA ASP A 152 0.37 -24.22 -1.67
C ASP A 152 -0.57 -24.79 -2.74
N CYS A 153 -1.75 -24.24 -2.82
CA CYS A 153 -2.80 -24.68 -3.75
C CYS A 153 -3.24 -26.15 -3.53
N GLY A 154 -3.17 -26.64 -2.30
CA GLY A 154 -3.57 -28.00 -1.94
C GLY A 154 -2.47 -29.04 -2.06
N LYS A 155 -1.22 -28.63 -2.30
CA LYS A 155 -0.07 -29.54 -2.35
C LYS A 155 0.31 -30.08 -0.97
N PHE A 156 0.04 -29.32 0.09
CA PHE A 156 0.38 -29.65 1.46
C PHE A 156 -0.82 -29.53 2.39
N LYS A 157 -0.78 -30.25 3.49
CA LYS A 157 -1.75 -30.05 4.57
C LYS A 157 -1.39 -28.76 5.32
N PRO A 158 -2.31 -27.82 5.51
CA PRO A 158 -2.03 -26.60 6.26
C PRO A 158 -1.73 -26.92 7.72
N LYS A 159 -0.89 -26.10 8.36
CA LYS A 159 -0.59 -26.23 9.79
C LYS A 159 -1.81 -26.00 10.68
N LYS A 160 -2.71 -25.13 10.23
CA LYS A 160 -3.99 -24.83 10.87
C LYS A 160 -5.13 -25.10 9.91
N ALA A 161 -6.07 -25.97 10.28
CA ALA A 161 -7.30 -26.16 9.52
C ALA A 161 -8.13 -24.86 9.50
N TRP A 162 -8.72 -24.57 8.36
CA TRP A 162 -9.52 -23.35 8.14
C TRP A 162 -10.88 -23.68 7.49
N ARG A 163 -11.04 -24.87 6.91
CA ARG A 163 -12.33 -25.38 6.46
C ARG A 163 -13.10 -25.96 7.65
N LYS A 164 -14.40 -25.73 7.67
CA LYS A 164 -15.31 -26.45 8.58
C LYS A 164 -15.60 -27.81 7.96
N GLU A 165 -15.48 -28.86 8.75
CA GLU A 165 -15.91 -30.21 8.39
C GLU A 165 -17.44 -30.27 8.26
#